data_65d1c33ef9dbc41bd40a7e31484d2181
#
_entry.id   65d1c33ef9dbc41bd40a7e31484d2181
#
_cell.length_a   1.000
_cell.length_b   1.000
_cell.length_c   1.000
_cell.angle_alpha   90.00
_cell.angle_beta   90.00
_cell.angle_gamma   90.00
#
_symmetry.space_group_name_H-M   'P 1'
#
loop_
_entity.id
_entity.type
_entity.pdbx_description
1 polymer ?
#
loop_
_entity_poly.entity_id
_entity_poly.type
_entity_poly.pdbx_seq_one_letter_code
_entity_poly.pdbx_strand_id
1 'polypeptide(L)'
;MTYLHELSDVLEEKRDEITAWMAKKRSEINVPIYGSVDIRDAGWKIAVVDANQFPAGFNNTSESDFPQLTERIAAHIERHQPGCQWVHIYPESHTRNQGYVENLRTLYRLVERAGYRCTIGNPELDGFDALNGIHGPLPLNQVAVVDDVLMVQGEQPDFILLNNDLTDGGLEGLSAASVLPSPQMGWYQRKKSQHFDFLRPLVEEISEIIGIDPWHMICESFVSEEKCLEKESCRIQLASDVDVFLAHLGERYASLGIEREPVAYVKNNRGTYGLGIMTVTSGEQLLNLSNRKMK
;
A
#
# COMPACT_ATOMS: atom_id res chain seq x y z
N MET A 1 0.91 31.63 8.70
CA MET A 1 0.01 30.53 8.28
C MET A 1 0.89 29.33 8.00
N THR A 2 0.49 28.11 8.36
CA THR A 2 1.26 26.93 8.00
C THR A 2 0.88 26.53 6.59
N TYR A 3 1.82 25.96 5.81
CA TYR A 3 1.60 25.45 4.46
C TYR A 3 0.34 24.55 4.34
N LEU A 4 0.02 23.78 5.39
CA LEU A 4 -1.19 22.97 5.46
C LEU A 4 -2.50 23.75 5.38
N HIS A 5 -2.58 24.94 5.99
CA HIS A 5 -3.77 25.78 5.88
C HIS A 5 -3.92 26.35 4.48
N GLU A 6 -2.82 26.82 3.88
CA GLU A 6 -2.82 27.34 2.50
C GLU A 6 -3.23 26.24 1.50
N LEU A 7 -2.71 25.03 1.68
CA LEU A 7 -3.08 23.89 0.86
C LEU A 7 -4.56 23.51 1.03
N SER A 8 -5.08 23.52 2.26
CA SER A 8 -6.49 23.21 2.54
C SER A 8 -7.45 24.18 1.85
N ASP A 9 -7.14 25.46 1.92
CA ASP A 9 -7.96 26.52 1.29
C ASP A 9 -7.97 26.38 -0.24
N VAL A 10 -6.80 26.14 -0.85
CA VAL A 10 -6.68 25.92 -2.29
C VAL A 10 -7.41 24.65 -2.74
N LEU A 11 -7.30 23.56 -1.99
CA LEU A 11 -8.02 22.31 -2.30
C LEU A 11 -9.54 22.50 -2.25
N GLU A 12 -10.04 23.33 -1.33
CA GLU A 12 -11.47 23.65 -1.25
C GLU A 12 -11.91 24.52 -2.43
N GLU A 13 -11.15 25.58 -2.76
CA GLU A 13 -11.41 26.46 -3.90
C GLU A 13 -11.43 25.68 -5.23
N LYS A 14 -10.51 24.72 -5.39
CA LYS A 14 -10.34 23.93 -6.62
C LYS A 14 -11.09 22.59 -6.60
N ARG A 15 -11.98 22.38 -5.64
CA ARG A 15 -12.68 21.08 -5.43
C ARG A 15 -13.32 20.52 -6.71
N ASP A 16 -14.00 21.33 -7.49
CA ASP A 16 -14.71 20.87 -8.69
C ASP A 16 -13.74 20.47 -9.81
N GLU A 17 -12.66 21.22 -10.01
CA GLU A 17 -11.61 20.92 -10.99
C GLU A 17 -10.88 19.63 -10.60
N ILE A 18 -10.54 19.47 -9.31
CA ILE A 18 -9.93 18.25 -8.76
C ILE A 18 -10.85 17.04 -8.95
N THR A 19 -12.14 17.20 -8.65
CA THR A 19 -13.14 16.13 -8.78
C THR A 19 -13.26 15.69 -10.23
N ALA A 20 -13.30 16.61 -11.17
CA ALA A 20 -13.34 16.30 -12.60
C ALA A 20 -12.08 15.59 -13.09
N TRP A 21 -10.91 16.06 -12.66
CA TRP A 21 -9.62 15.40 -12.94
C TRP A 21 -9.58 13.99 -12.40
N MET A 22 -9.96 13.78 -11.13
CA MET A 22 -10.00 12.45 -10.51
C MET A 22 -10.98 11.52 -11.24
N ALA A 23 -12.15 12.00 -11.65
CA ALA A 23 -13.12 11.21 -12.40
C ALA A 23 -12.55 10.77 -13.74
N LYS A 24 -11.85 11.67 -14.45
CA LYS A 24 -11.16 11.36 -15.70
C LYS A 24 -10.10 10.26 -15.48
N LYS A 25 -9.19 10.44 -14.51
CA LYS A 25 -8.13 9.46 -14.22
C LYS A 25 -8.68 8.10 -13.84
N ARG A 26 -9.75 8.05 -13.04
CA ARG A 26 -10.43 6.79 -12.68
C ARG A 26 -11.12 6.11 -13.85
N SER A 27 -11.50 6.84 -14.89
CA SER A 27 -12.07 6.22 -16.11
C SER A 27 -11.03 5.58 -17.01
N GLU A 28 -9.75 5.94 -16.84
CA GLU A 28 -8.63 5.45 -17.64
C GLU A 28 -8.01 4.14 -17.08
N ILE A 29 -8.32 3.77 -15.85
CA ILE A 29 -7.74 2.61 -15.16
C ILE A 29 -8.79 1.75 -14.46
N ASN A 30 -8.46 0.47 -14.23
CA ASN A 30 -9.21 -0.38 -13.31
C ASN A 30 -8.81 -0.04 -11.87
N VAL A 31 -9.60 0.79 -11.20
CA VAL A 31 -9.36 1.12 -9.79
C VAL A 31 -9.55 -0.13 -8.94
N PRO A 32 -8.60 -0.51 -8.07
CA PRO A 32 -8.75 -1.65 -7.18
C PRO A 32 -9.91 -1.44 -6.19
N ILE A 33 -10.47 -2.55 -5.68
CA ILE A 33 -11.60 -2.51 -4.73
C ILE A 33 -11.24 -1.74 -3.45
N TYR A 34 -9.99 -1.78 -3.05
CA TYR A 34 -9.42 -1.02 -1.95
C TYR A 34 -7.91 -0.81 -2.13
N GLY A 35 -7.35 0.05 -1.33
CA GLY A 35 -5.93 0.33 -1.24
C GLY A 35 -5.66 1.28 -0.10
N SER A 36 -4.43 1.38 0.34
CA SER A 36 -3.98 2.37 1.31
C SER A 36 -2.72 3.08 0.82
N VAL A 37 -2.49 4.26 1.36
CA VAL A 37 -1.27 5.02 1.13
C VAL A 37 -0.70 5.50 2.46
N ASP A 38 0.63 5.50 2.54
CA ASP A 38 1.35 6.13 3.64
C ASP A 38 1.69 7.56 3.27
N ILE A 39 1.24 8.51 4.07
CA ILE A 39 1.54 9.93 3.91
C ILE A 39 2.57 10.36 4.95
N ARG A 40 3.53 11.16 4.53
CA ARG A 40 4.46 11.86 5.43
C ARG A 40 4.26 13.35 5.29
N ASP A 41 4.15 14.00 6.43
CA ASP A 41 3.99 15.44 6.59
C ASP A 41 5.19 16.02 7.33
N ALA A 42 5.87 16.96 6.71
CA ALA A 42 7.02 17.68 7.27
C ALA A 42 6.67 19.10 7.72
N GLY A 43 5.41 19.51 7.55
CA GLY A 43 4.94 20.87 7.81
C GLY A 43 5.09 21.83 6.62
N TRP A 44 6.03 21.59 5.74
CA TRP A 44 6.26 22.33 4.47
C TRP A 44 6.10 21.45 3.24
N LYS A 45 5.95 20.16 3.42
CA LYS A 45 5.83 19.14 2.37
C LYS A 45 4.98 17.99 2.86
N ILE A 46 4.05 17.54 2.03
CA ILE A 46 3.22 16.36 2.26
C ILE A 46 3.40 15.43 1.07
N ALA A 47 3.85 14.21 1.29
CA ALA A 47 4.07 13.28 0.20
C ALA A 47 3.56 11.88 0.53
N VAL A 48 3.02 11.20 -0.49
CA VAL A 48 2.74 9.77 -0.43
C VAL A 48 4.06 9.03 -0.60
N VAL A 49 4.43 8.24 0.40
CA VAL A 49 5.74 7.56 0.45
C VAL A 49 5.65 6.06 0.28
N ASP A 50 4.46 5.50 0.36
CA ASP A 50 4.17 4.09 0.09
C ASP A 50 2.69 3.91 -0.27
N ALA A 51 2.38 2.81 -0.98
CA ALA A 51 1.02 2.39 -1.27
C ALA A 51 0.90 0.88 -1.09
N ASN A 52 -0.20 0.41 -0.55
CA ASN A 52 -0.50 -1.02 -0.38
C ASN A 52 -1.84 -1.35 -1.02
N GLN A 53 -1.88 -2.39 -1.85
CA GLN A 53 -3.08 -2.86 -2.52
C GLN A 53 -3.85 -3.90 -1.67
N PHE A 54 -3.26 -4.39 -0.59
CA PHE A 54 -3.84 -5.37 0.33
C PHE A 54 -3.82 -4.83 1.77
N PRO A 55 -4.48 -3.69 2.03
CA PRO A 55 -4.35 -3.00 3.30
C PRO A 55 -4.87 -3.82 4.48
N ALA A 56 -4.18 -3.72 5.60
CA ALA A 56 -4.62 -4.19 6.90
C ALA A 56 -4.86 -2.97 7.80
N GLY A 57 -6.11 -2.62 8.07
CA GLY A 57 -6.43 -1.43 8.85
C GLY A 57 -7.92 -1.08 8.82
N PHE A 58 -8.75 -1.95 8.25
CA PHE A 58 -10.20 -1.75 8.22
C PHE A 58 -10.83 -1.61 9.61
N ASN A 59 -10.20 -2.20 10.64
CA ASN A 59 -10.62 -2.03 12.04
C ASN A 59 -10.47 -0.59 12.58
N ASN A 60 -9.77 0.29 11.88
CA ASN A 60 -9.68 1.71 12.21
C ASN A 60 -10.79 2.55 11.55
N THR A 61 -11.64 1.92 10.75
CA THR A 61 -12.75 2.58 10.07
C THR A 61 -13.85 2.94 11.05
N SER A 62 -14.37 4.17 10.96
CA SER A 62 -15.50 4.60 11.79
C SER A 62 -16.80 3.86 11.41
N GLU A 63 -17.60 3.50 12.40
CA GLU A 63 -18.95 2.91 12.15
C GLU A 63 -19.84 3.84 11.32
N SER A 64 -19.64 5.16 11.37
CA SER A 64 -20.37 6.13 10.54
C SER A 64 -20.08 5.98 9.04
N ASP A 65 -18.92 5.41 8.67
CA ASP A 65 -18.51 5.25 7.28
C ASP A 65 -18.98 3.92 6.67
N PHE A 66 -19.44 2.99 7.52
CA PHE A 66 -19.87 1.66 7.07
C PHE A 66 -20.93 1.68 5.97
N PRO A 67 -21.98 2.51 6.02
CA PRO A 67 -22.98 2.54 4.95
C PRO A 67 -22.38 2.87 3.59
N GLN A 68 -21.51 3.88 3.54
CA GLN A 68 -20.83 4.30 2.30
C GLN A 68 -19.84 3.23 1.80
N LEU A 69 -19.07 2.63 2.71
CA LEU A 69 -18.12 1.58 2.35
C LEU A 69 -18.83 0.34 1.82
N THR A 70 -19.92 -0.06 2.48
CA THR A 70 -20.77 -1.19 2.08
C THR A 70 -21.33 -0.99 0.67
N GLU A 71 -21.87 0.19 0.38
CA GLU A 71 -22.38 0.53 -0.95
C GLU A 71 -21.28 0.48 -2.02
N ARG A 72 -20.09 1.02 -1.72
CA ARG A 72 -18.93 1.02 -2.64
C ARG A 72 -18.42 -0.39 -2.91
N ILE A 73 -18.34 -1.24 -1.88
CA ILE A 73 -17.93 -2.64 -2.02
C ILE A 73 -18.93 -3.39 -2.90
N ALA A 74 -20.24 -3.25 -2.63
CA ALA A 74 -21.28 -3.87 -3.42
C ALA A 74 -21.22 -3.45 -4.89
N ALA A 75 -21.14 -2.14 -5.16
CA ALA A 75 -21.05 -1.61 -6.52
C ALA A 75 -19.79 -2.08 -7.26
N HIS A 76 -18.66 -2.24 -6.54
CA HIS A 76 -17.42 -2.72 -7.13
C HIS A 76 -17.48 -4.20 -7.47
N ILE A 77 -17.99 -5.03 -6.56
CA ILE A 77 -18.19 -6.48 -6.78
C ILE A 77 -19.15 -6.71 -7.95
N GLU A 78 -20.32 -6.05 -7.95
CA GLU A 78 -21.31 -6.19 -9.02
C GLU A 78 -20.75 -5.81 -10.40
N ARG A 79 -19.86 -4.81 -10.47
CA ARG A 79 -19.21 -4.40 -11.73
C ARG A 79 -18.27 -5.48 -12.26
N HIS A 80 -17.51 -6.18 -11.38
CA HIS A 80 -16.49 -7.13 -11.78
C HIS A 80 -17.00 -8.58 -11.85
N GLN A 81 -18.00 -8.90 -11.05
CA GLN A 81 -18.64 -10.21 -10.97
C GLN A 81 -20.17 -10.04 -10.84
N PRO A 82 -20.88 -9.71 -11.93
CA PRO A 82 -22.32 -9.56 -11.91
C PRO A 82 -23.02 -10.83 -11.40
N GLY A 83 -23.98 -10.65 -10.50
CA GLY A 83 -24.71 -11.77 -9.91
C GLY A 83 -23.96 -12.55 -8.84
N CYS A 84 -22.84 -12.06 -8.34
CA CYS A 84 -22.11 -12.65 -7.21
C CYS A 84 -23.03 -12.81 -6.01
N GLN A 85 -22.98 -13.98 -5.35
CA GLN A 85 -23.71 -14.28 -4.12
C GLN A 85 -22.76 -14.60 -2.97
N TRP A 86 -21.56 -15.07 -3.28
CA TRP A 86 -20.61 -15.57 -2.31
C TRP A 86 -19.21 -15.03 -2.53
N VAL A 87 -18.74 -14.26 -1.54
CA VAL A 87 -17.39 -13.70 -1.46
C VAL A 87 -16.55 -14.48 -0.46
N HIS A 88 -15.38 -14.90 -0.86
CA HIS A 88 -14.40 -15.51 0.02
C HIS A 88 -13.22 -14.55 0.27
N ILE A 89 -12.95 -14.22 1.52
CA ILE A 89 -11.77 -13.43 1.92
C ILE A 89 -10.58 -14.38 2.05
N TYR A 90 -9.54 -14.14 1.25
CA TYR A 90 -8.29 -14.87 1.31
C TYR A 90 -7.26 -14.07 2.13
N PRO A 91 -7.01 -14.43 3.41
CA PRO A 91 -6.15 -13.66 4.30
C PRO A 91 -4.69 -14.07 4.23
N GLU A 92 -3.82 -13.31 4.93
CA GLU A 92 -2.50 -13.73 5.37
C GLU A 92 -2.59 -14.92 6.35
N SER A 93 -1.52 -15.70 6.43
CA SER A 93 -1.38 -16.78 7.40
C SER A 93 -0.92 -16.32 8.80
N HIS A 94 -1.02 -15.02 9.12
CA HIS A 94 -0.55 -14.44 10.39
C HIS A 94 -1.49 -14.72 11.56
N THR A 95 -1.38 -15.88 12.16
CA THR A 95 -2.25 -16.36 13.27
C THR A 95 -2.08 -15.61 14.59
N ARG A 96 -0.97 -14.89 14.78
CA ARG A 96 -0.59 -14.25 16.07
C ARG A 96 -0.89 -12.76 16.13
N ASN A 97 -1.20 -12.10 15.01
CA ASN A 97 -1.47 -10.67 14.96
C ASN A 97 -2.95 -10.39 15.20
N GLN A 98 -3.33 -10.12 16.45
CA GLN A 98 -4.70 -9.83 16.83
C GLN A 98 -5.29 -8.61 16.12
N GLY A 99 -4.48 -7.56 15.85
CA GLY A 99 -4.92 -6.40 15.09
C GLY A 99 -5.31 -6.76 13.66
N TYR A 100 -4.57 -7.67 13.04
CA TYR A 100 -4.93 -8.19 11.72
C TYR A 100 -6.21 -9.03 11.74
N VAL A 101 -6.46 -9.80 12.80
CA VAL A 101 -7.72 -10.53 12.94
C VAL A 101 -8.91 -9.58 13.04
N GLU A 102 -8.77 -8.44 13.73
CA GLU A 102 -9.83 -7.41 13.77
C GLU A 102 -10.01 -6.72 12.41
N ASN A 103 -8.95 -6.52 11.63
CA ASN A 103 -9.04 -6.08 10.26
C ASN A 103 -9.91 -7.04 9.42
N LEU A 104 -9.63 -8.35 9.48
CA LEU A 104 -10.41 -9.37 8.78
C LEU A 104 -11.87 -9.41 9.25
N ARG A 105 -12.11 -9.29 10.56
CA ARG A 105 -13.46 -9.22 11.14
C ARG A 105 -14.25 -8.04 10.58
N THR A 106 -13.61 -6.88 10.47
CA THR A 106 -14.25 -5.69 9.93
C THR A 106 -14.56 -5.84 8.45
N LEU A 107 -13.61 -6.37 7.68
CA LEU A 107 -13.79 -6.65 6.26
C LEU A 107 -14.91 -7.67 6.03
N TYR A 108 -14.96 -8.73 6.83
CA TYR A 108 -16.04 -9.71 6.83
C TYR A 108 -17.43 -9.05 7.04
N ARG A 109 -17.54 -8.20 8.08
CA ARG A 109 -18.78 -7.45 8.38
C ARG A 109 -19.21 -6.52 7.25
N LEU A 110 -18.26 -5.88 6.58
CA LEU A 110 -18.54 -5.01 5.43
C LEU A 110 -19.08 -5.81 4.24
N VAL A 111 -18.51 -6.98 3.96
CA VAL A 111 -18.97 -7.89 2.88
C VAL A 111 -20.37 -8.44 3.19
N GLU A 112 -20.63 -8.88 4.42
CA GLU A 112 -21.98 -9.35 4.82
C GLU A 112 -23.02 -8.23 4.74
N ARG A 113 -22.69 -7.03 5.21
CA ARG A 113 -23.59 -5.87 5.12
C ARG A 113 -23.83 -5.43 3.67
N ALA A 114 -22.90 -5.73 2.75
CA ALA A 114 -23.09 -5.55 1.31
C ALA A 114 -24.02 -6.57 0.68
N GLY A 115 -24.51 -7.56 1.45
CA GLY A 115 -25.50 -8.54 1.03
C GLY A 115 -24.95 -9.86 0.52
N TYR A 116 -23.65 -10.12 0.67
CA TYR A 116 -23.00 -11.34 0.21
C TYR A 116 -22.84 -12.37 1.33
N ARG A 117 -23.00 -13.66 1.00
CA ARG A 117 -22.42 -14.72 1.83
C ARG A 117 -20.92 -14.49 1.92
N CYS A 118 -20.35 -14.54 3.13
CA CYS A 118 -18.93 -14.29 3.33
C CYS A 118 -18.28 -15.49 4.04
N THR A 119 -17.09 -15.87 3.59
CA THR A 119 -16.23 -16.91 4.19
C THR A 119 -14.80 -16.40 4.26
N ILE A 120 -14.01 -16.94 5.21
CA ILE A 120 -12.60 -16.56 5.40
C ILE A 120 -11.74 -17.81 5.54
N GLY A 121 -10.61 -17.85 4.86
CA GLY A 121 -9.62 -18.90 4.99
C GLY A 121 -8.58 -18.89 3.89
N ASN A 122 -7.52 -19.65 4.08
CA ASN A 122 -6.55 -19.98 3.05
C ASN A 122 -5.96 -21.38 3.34
N PRO A 123 -5.33 -22.06 2.36
CA PRO A 123 -4.79 -23.40 2.57
C PRO A 123 -3.72 -23.50 3.67
N GLU A 124 -2.95 -22.41 3.92
CA GLU A 124 -1.91 -22.39 4.96
C GLU A 124 -2.48 -22.33 6.38
N LEU A 125 -3.76 -22.01 6.51
CA LEU A 125 -4.50 -22.00 7.76
C LEU A 125 -5.25 -23.33 8.02
N ASP A 126 -4.96 -24.36 7.23
CA ASP A 126 -5.55 -25.68 7.46
C ASP A 126 -5.17 -26.21 8.87
N GLY A 127 -6.16 -26.79 9.55
CA GLY A 127 -6.02 -27.24 10.96
C GLY A 127 -6.35 -26.15 12.01
N PHE A 128 -6.68 -24.93 11.62
CA PHE A 128 -7.22 -23.90 12.50
C PHE A 128 -8.73 -23.74 12.28
N ASP A 129 -9.52 -23.87 13.34
CA ASP A 129 -10.96 -23.61 13.29
C ASP A 129 -11.29 -22.11 13.35
N ALA A 130 -10.40 -21.31 13.95
CA ALA A 130 -10.57 -19.87 14.11
C ALA A 130 -9.24 -19.15 14.35
N LEU A 131 -9.19 -17.85 14.04
CA LEU A 131 -8.14 -16.93 14.47
C LEU A 131 -8.57 -16.20 15.75
N ASN A 132 -7.65 -16.06 16.71
CA ASN A 132 -7.91 -15.38 17.98
C ASN A 132 -7.68 -13.86 17.83
N GLY A 133 -8.77 -13.09 17.79
CA GLY A 133 -8.75 -11.62 17.78
C GLY A 133 -8.98 -11.02 19.16
N ILE A 134 -8.91 -9.69 19.24
CA ILE A 134 -9.18 -8.91 20.47
C ILE A 134 -10.63 -9.10 20.92
N HIS A 135 -11.56 -9.17 19.98
CA HIS A 135 -12.99 -9.32 20.23
C HIS A 135 -13.46 -10.80 20.15
N GLY A 136 -12.57 -11.74 20.42
CA GLY A 136 -12.86 -13.17 20.42
C GLY A 136 -12.46 -13.88 19.12
N PRO A 137 -12.79 -15.18 18.99
CA PRO A 137 -12.42 -15.96 17.83
C PRO A 137 -13.15 -15.47 16.57
N LEU A 138 -12.43 -15.47 15.43
CA LEU A 138 -12.96 -15.29 14.09
C LEU A 138 -12.94 -16.66 13.40
N PRO A 139 -14.10 -17.29 13.13
CA PRO A 139 -14.17 -18.59 12.50
C PRO A 139 -13.49 -18.62 11.13
N LEU A 140 -12.82 -19.72 10.82
CA LEU A 140 -12.24 -19.99 9.51
C LEU A 140 -13.03 -21.09 8.79
N ASN A 141 -13.00 -21.00 7.47
CA ASN A 141 -13.53 -22.03 6.60
C ASN A 141 -12.37 -22.85 6.03
N GLN A 142 -12.54 -24.16 5.92
CA GLN A 142 -11.55 -25.04 5.31
C GLN A 142 -11.42 -24.71 3.82
N VAL A 143 -10.18 -24.56 3.37
CA VAL A 143 -9.83 -24.20 2.00
C VAL A 143 -8.85 -25.23 1.45
N ALA A 144 -9.08 -25.66 0.23
CA ALA A 144 -8.18 -26.53 -0.51
C ALA A 144 -8.03 -26.04 -1.95
N VAL A 145 -6.91 -26.38 -2.58
CA VAL A 145 -6.73 -26.19 -4.03
C VAL A 145 -6.89 -27.53 -4.73
N VAL A 146 -7.82 -27.62 -5.64
CA VAL A 146 -8.13 -28.83 -6.41
C VAL A 146 -8.10 -28.46 -7.89
N ASP A 147 -7.24 -29.11 -8.67
CA ASP A 147 -7.08 -28.83 -10.10
C ASP A 147 -6.86 -27.33 -10.42
N ASP A 148 -6.00 -26.66 -9.62
CA ASP A 148 -5.71 -25.20 -9.70
C ASP A 148 -6.92 -24.30 -9.43
N VAL A 149 -7.94 -24.80 -8.76
CA VAL A 149 -9.13 -24.04 -8.33
C VAL A 149 -9.21 -24.00 -6.80
N LEU A 150 -9.42 -22.81 -6.24
CA LEU A 150 -9.64 -22.66 -4.81
C LEU A 150 -11.05 -23.10 -4.45
N MET A 151 -11.13 -24.08 -3.57
CA MET A 151 -12.37 -24.65 -3.08
C MET A 151 -12.52 -24.36 -1.58
N VAL A 152 -13.67 -23.86 -1.18
CA VAL A 152 -14.01 -23.60 0.22
C VAL A 152 -15.10 -24.61 0.64
N GLN A 153 -14.77 -25.48 1.57
CA GLN A 153 -15.67 -26.57 2.00
C GLN A 153 -16.20 -27.44 0.83
N GLY A 154 -15.36 -27.59 -0.21
CA GLY A 154 -15.70 -28.41 -1.40
C GLY A 154 -16.46 -27.68 -2.49
N GLU A 155 -16.74 -26.39 -2.36
CA GLU A 155 -17.43 -25.55 -3.34
C GLU A 155 -16.53 -24.38 -3.75
N GLN A 156 -16.65 -23.92 -5.02
CA GLN A 156 -15.94 -22.77 -5.52
C GLN A 156 -16.71 -21.48 -5.18
N PRO A 157 -16.08 -20.46 -4.53
CA PRO A 157 -16.70 -19.15 -4.33
C PRO A 157 -16.85 -18.38 -5.65
N ASP A 158 -17.86 -17.50 -5.71
CA ASP A 158 -18.06 -16.66 -6.91
C ASP A 158 -16.96 -15.60 -7.05
N PHE A 159 -16.41 -15.14 -5.93
CA PHE A 159 -15.48 -14.03 -5.88
C PHE A 159 -14.48 -14.21 -4.72
N ILE A 160 -13.21 -13.97 -4.99
CA ILE A 160 -12.16 -13.96 -3.97
C ILE A 160 -11.72 -12.53 -3.69
N LEU A 161 -11.90 -12.09 -2.45
CA LEU A 161 -11.38 -10.83 -1.95
C LEU A 161 -10.01 -11.09 -1.31
N LEU A 162 -8.95 -10.72 -2.03
CA LEU A 162 -7.58 -11.01 -1.63
C LEU A 162 -7.08 -9.97 -0.62
N ASN A 163 -6.86 -10.38 0.62
CA ASN A 163 -6.26 -9.57 1.67
C ASN A 163 -4.97 -10.22 2.16
N ASN A 164 -4.04 -10.40 1.22
CA ASN A 164 -2.74 -11.04 1.42
C ASN A 164 -1.71 -10.31 0.58
N ASP A 165 -0.63 -9.86 1.18
CA ASP A 165 0.43 -9.07 0.54
C ASP A 165 1.21 -9.86 -0.53
N LEU A 166 1.10 -11.19 -0.54
CA LEU A 166 1.82 -12.07 -1.45
C LEU A 166 3.34 -11.84 -1.42
N THR A 167 3.90 -11.79 -0.22
CA THR A 167 5.33 -11.49 -0.03
C THR A 167 6.22 -12.58 -0.60
N ASP A 168 5.80 -13.84 -0.46
CA ASP A 168 6.57 -15.03 -0.82
C ASP A 168 6.36 -15.50 -2.27
N GLY A 169 5.48 -14.84 -3.03
CA GLY A 169 5.20 -15.17 -4.42
C GLY A 169 3.71 -15.26 -4.75
N GLY A 170 3.42 -15.74 -5.97
CA GLY A 170 2.04 -16.00 -6.40
C GLY A 170 1.45 -17.20 -5.66
N LEU A 171 0.12 -17.24 -5.58
CA LEU A 171 -0.64 -18.30 -4.93
C LEU A 171 -1.31 -19.21 -5.98
N GLU A 172 -1.33 -20.50 -5.68
CA GLU A 172 -2.06 -21.49 -6.47
C GLU A 172 -3.58 -21.34 -6.27
N GLY A 173 -4.35 -21.79 -7.25
CA GLY A 173 -5.82 -21.81 -7.18
C GLY A 173 -6.50 -20.46 -7.39
N LEU A 174 -5.76 -19.37 -7.59
CA LEU A 174 -6.33 -18.05 -7.83
C LEU A 174 -6.53 -17.73 -9.32
N SER A 175 -6.04 -18.56 -10.22
CA SER A 175 -6.06 -18.31 -11.67
C SER A 175 -7.44 -18.44 -12.31
N ALA A 176 -8.30 -19.28 -11.75
CA ALA A 176 -9.62 -19.61 -12.30
C ALA A 176 -10.80 -18.84 -11.68
N ALA A 177 -10.55 -18.02 -10.67
CA ALA A 177 -11.60 -17.27 -9.95
C ALA A 177 -11.53 -15.77 -10.23
N SER A 178 -12.66 -15.07 -10.05
CA SER A 178 -12.66 -13.61 -9.98
C SER A 178 -11.97 -13.17 -8.70
N VAL A 179 -10.75 -12.68 -8.80
CA VAL A 179 -9.90 -12.28 -7.67
C VAL A 179 -9.59 -10.80 -7.71
N LEU A 180 -9.91 -10.07 -6.66
CA LEU A 180 -9.53 -8.66 -6.50
C LEU A 180 -9.00 -8.38 -5.07
N PRO A 181 -8.00 -7.50 -4.93
CA PRO A 181 -7.14 -6.97 -6.01
C PRO A 181 -6.42 -8.08 -6.77
N SER A 182 -5.93 -7.77 -7.97
CA SER A 182 -5.21 -8.77 -8.79
C SER A 182 -3.99 -9.33 -8.04
N PRO A 183 -3.75 -10.65 -8.03
CA PRO A 183 -2.54 -11.24 -7.47
C PRO A 183 -1.24 -10.69 -8.07
N GLN A 184 -1.29 -10.17 -9.29
CA GLN A 184 -0.14 -9.53 -9.95
C GLN A 184 0.30 -8.22 -9.27
N MET A 185 -0.54 -7.65 -8.39
CA MET A 185 -0.20 -6.48 -7.56
C MET A 185 0.55 -6.85 -6.28
N GLY A 186 0.85 -8.15 -6.08
CA GLY A 186 1.53 -8.66 -4.90
C GLY A 186 2.93 -8.09 -4.68
N TRP A 187 3.35 -8.07 -3.43
CA TRP A 187 4.63 -7.51 -3.01
C TRP A 187 5.84 -8.19 -3.64
N TYR A 188 5.74 -9.45 -4.05
CA TYR A 188 6.81 -10.17 -4.74
C TYR A 188 7.20 -9.53 -6.08
N GLN A 189 6.30 -8.80 -6.73
CA GLN A 189 6.56 -8.08 -7.99
C GLN A 189 6.90 -6.61 -7.79
N ARG A 190 6.52 -6.03 -6.65
CA ARG A 190 6.58 -4.61 -6.41
C ARG A 190 7.99 -4.07 -6.29
N LYS A 191 8.24 -2.91 -6.89
CA LYS A 191 9.40 -2.07 -6.66
C LYS A 191 8.94 -0.70 -6.15
N LYS A 192 9.54 -0.23 -5.04
CA LYS A 192 9.21 1.08 -4.45
C LYS A 192 9.48 2.25 -5.41
N SER A 193 10.53 2.14 -6.23
CA SER A 193 10.84 3.12 -7.27
C SER A 193 9.69 3.31 -8.25
N GLN A 194 9.05 2.22 -8.69
CA GLN A 194 7.91 2.30 -9.61
C GLN A 194 6.74 3.09 -9.04
N HIS A 195 6.51 2.99 -7.71
CA HIS A 195 5.48 3.81 -7.06
C HIS A 195 5.75 5.31 -7.26
N PHE A 196 6.99 5.76 -7.06
CA PHE A 196 7.36 7.18 -7.24
C PHE A 196 7.32 7.60 -8.71
N ASP A 197 7.74 6.72 -9.62
CA ASP A 197 7.72 6.98 -11.07
C ASP A 197 6.29 7.17 -11.60
N PHE A 198 5.33 6.35 -11.12
CA PHE A 198 3.92 6.47 -11.50
C PHE A 198 3.20 7.63 -10.80
N LEU A 199 3.58 7.94 -9.56
CA LEU A 199 2.96 9.01 -8.79
C LEU A 199 3.36 10.40 -9.29
N ARG A 200 4.62 10.58 -9.69
CA ARG A 200 5.17 11.89 -10.11
C ARG A 200 4.33 12.61 -11.15
N PRO A 201 4.00 12.02 -12.31
CA PRO A 201 3.21 12.72 -13.32
C PRO A 201 1.79 13.08 -12.83
N LEU A 202 1.19 12.27 -11.96
CA LEU A 202 -0.12 12.59 -11.36
C LEU A 202 -0.03 13.78 -10.41
N VAL A 203 1.05 13.86 -9.63
CA VAL A 203 1.29 15.01 -8.76
C VAL A 203 1.58 16.27 -9.56
N GLU A 204 2.33 16.18 -10.66
CA GLU A 204 2.60 17.30 -11.55
C GLU A 204 1.30 17.84 -12.16
N GLU A 205 0.43 16.96 -12.67
CA GLU A 205 -0.88 17.37 -13.21
C GLU A 205 -1.78 18.05 -12.16
N ILE A 206 -1.91 17.46 -10.97
CA ILE A 206 -2.74 18.07 -9.91
C ILE A 206 -2.15 19.38 -9.42
N SER A 207 -0.82 19.50 -9.39
CA SER A 207 -0.12 20.72 -9.00
C SER A 207 -0.39 21.88 -9.94
N GLU A 208 -0.51 21.62 -11.25
CA GLU A 208 -0.94 22.62 -12.24
C GLU A 208 -2.36 23.13 -11.98
N ILE A 209 -3.28 22.22 -11.60
CA ILE A 209 -4.68 22.58 -11.30
C ILE A 209 -4.76 23.46 -10.06
N ILE A 210 -4.00 23.12 -9.00
CA ILE A 210 -4.06 23.83 -7.71
C ILE A 210 -3.06 25.01 -7.62
N GLY A 211 -2.18 25.17 -8.61
CA GLY A 211 -1.21 26.27 -8.65
C GLY A 211 -0.10 26.17 -7.60
N ILE A 212 0.27 24.97 -7.17
CA ILE A 212 1.30 24.71 -6.15
C ILE A 212 2.50 24.02 -6.79
N ASP A 213 3.72 24.38 -6.36
CA ASP A 213 4.93 23.70 -6.80
C ASP A 213 4.84 22.19 -6.46
N PRO A 214 4.91 21.29 -7.46
CA PRO A 214 4.79 19.85 -7.26
C PRO A 214 5.81 19.29 -6.26
N TRP A 215 6.94 19.94 -6.06
CA TRP A 215 7.93 19.56 -5.08
C TRP A 215 7.32 19.39 -3.66
N HIS A 216 6.32 20.19 -3.31
CA HIS A 216 5.65 20.10 -2.00
C HIS A 216 4.85 18.81 -1.80
N MET A 217 4.60 18.05 -2.87
CA MET A 217 3.84 16.79 -2.83
C MET A 217 4.61 15.57 -3.38
N ILE A 218 5.78 15.77 -3.99
CA ILE A 218 6.63 14.70 -4.51
C ILE A 218 7.65 14.26 -3.47
N CYS A 219 7.75 12.95 -3.18
CA CYS A 219 8.89 12.39 -2.48
C CYS A 219 10.08 12.30 -3.44
N GLU A 220 11.11 13.12 -3.22
CA GLU A 220 12.36 13.03 -3.98
C GLU A 220 12.99 11.65 -3.75
N SER A 221 13.42 11.01 -4.82
CA SER A 221 14.01 9.68 -4.76
C SER A 221 14.95 9.41 -5.93
N PHE A 222 15.91 8.54 -5.74
CA PHE A 222 16.72 7.97 -6.80
C PHE A 222 16.96 6.48 -6.55
N VAL A 223 17.34 5.74 -7.58
CA VAL A 223 17.69 4.32 -7.49
C VAL A 223 19.16 4.14 -7.77
N SER A 224 19.87 3.56 -6.81
CA SER A 224 21.25 3.08 -7.02
C SER A 224 21.17 1.59 -7.33
N GLU A 225 21.19 1.24 -8.62
CA GLU A 225 20.95 -0.12 -9.08
C GLU A 225 22.11 -1.07 -8.76
N GLU A 226 21.79 -2.36 -8.63
CA GLU A 226 22.72 -3.48 -8.43
C GLU A 226 23.73 -3.29 -7.28
N LYS A 227 23.34 -2.59 -6.21
CA LYS A 227 24.17 -2.39 -5.03
C LYS A 227 23.95 -3.48 -3.98
N CYS A 228 25.07 -4.04 -3.53
CA CYS A 228 25.11 -4.94 -2.37
C CYS A 228 25.87 -4.24 -1.24
N LEU A 229 25.22 -3.96 -0.13
CA LEU A 229 25.83 -3.25 0.99
C LEU A 229 26.94 -4.06 1.69
N GLU A 230 27.05 -5.37 1.46
CA GLU A 230 28.16 -6.19 1.94
C GLU A 230 29.48 -5.87 1.19
N LYS A 231 29.39 -5.38 -0.06
CA LYS A 231 30.54 -5.01 -0.87
C LYS A 231 30.97 -3.57 -0.59
N GLU A 232 32.23 -3.38 -0.24
CA GLU A 232 32.78 -2.05 0.04
C GLU A 232 32.66 -1.09 -1.16
N SER A 233 32.95 -1.55 -2.37
CA SER A 233 32.83 -0.74 -3.58
C SER A 233 31.38 -0.22 -3.81
N CYS A 234 30.36 -1.05 -3.48
CA CYS A 234 28.97 -0.63 -3.55
C CYS A 234 28.63 0.43 -2.49
N ARG A 235 29.17 0.29 -1.27
CA ARG A 235 28.99 1.31 -0.22
C ARG A 235 29.63 2.64 -0.58
N ILE A 236 30.84 2.62 -1.15
CA ILE A 236 31.54 3.84 -1.59
C ILE A 236 30.71 4.56 -2.65
N GLN A 237 30.23 3.84 -3.66
CA GLN A 237 29.40 4.45 -4.70
C GLN A 237 28.10 5.00 -4.15
N LEU A 238 27.38 4.21 -3.33
CA LEU A 238 26.11 4.65 -2.73
C LEU A 238 26.32 5.85 -1.78
N ALA A 239 27.43 5.90 -1.04
CA ALA A 239 27.78 7.04 -0.20
C ALA A 239 27.93 8.33 -1.02
N SER A 240 28.63 8.24 -2.15
CA SER A 240 28.78 9.37 -3.08
C SER A 240 27.44 9.80 -3.68
N ASP A 241 26.60 8.85 -4.10
CA ASP A 241 25.27 9.13 -4.67
C ASP A 241 24.37 9.83 -3.62
N VAL A 242 24.44 9.38 -2.35
CA VAL A 242 23.69 9.97 -1.24
C VAL A 242 24.17 11.39 -0.91
N ASP A 243 25.47 11.65 -0.93
CA ASP A 243 26.00 13.00 -0.68
C ASP A 243 25.54 13.99 -1.77
N VAL A 244 25.54 13.58 -3.04
CA VAL A 244 24.99 14.39 -4.14
C VAL A 244 23.52 14.66 -3.94
N PHE A 245 22.75 13.64 -3.57
CA PHE A 245 21.31 13.76 -3.32
C PHE A 245 21.00 14.71 -2.15
N LEU A 246 21.73 14.58 -1.04
CA LEU A 246 21.56 15.45 0.13
C LEU A 246 21.95 16.90 -0.18
N ALA A 247 23.02 17.12 -0.98
CA ALA A 247 23.41 18.45 -1.41
C ALA A 247 22.30 19.11 -2.25
N HIS A 248 21.72 18.40 -3.21
CA HIS A 248 20.58 18.87 -4.00
C HIS A 248 19.37 19.23 -3.14
N LEU A 249 19.03 18.39 -2.16
CA LEU A 249 17.96 18.68 -1.20
C LEU A 249 18.27 19.93 -0.36
N GLY A 250 19.54 20.10 0.07
CA GLY A 250 20.01 21.25 0.82
C GLY A 250 19.84 22.55 0.05
N GLU A 251 20.22 22.57 -1.24
CA GLU A 251 20.01 23.72 -2.12
C GLU A 251 18.52 24.07 -2.25
N ARG A 252 17.68 23.05 -2.38
CA ARG A 252 16.23 23.24 -2.46
C ARG A 252 15.65 23.78 -1.15
N TYR A 253 16.08 23.25 0.00
CA TYR A 253 15.69 23.77 1.30
C TYR A 253 16.08 25.24 1.48
N ALA A 254 17.32 25.58 1.13
CA ALA A 254 17.80 26.96 1.18
C ALA A 254 16.95 27.91 0.30
N SER A 255 16.60 27.48 -0.92
CA SER A 255 15.77 28.25 -1.84
C SER A 255 14.36 28.52 -1.30
N LEU A 256 13.84 27.65 -0.43
CA LEU A 256 12.52 27.74 0.19
C LEU A 256 12.55 28.30 1.63
N GLY A 257 13.73 28.69 2.15
CA GLY A 257 13.88 29.18 3.50
C GLY A 257 13.63 28.13 4.58
N ILE A 258 13.83 26.84 4.27
CA ILE A 258 13.67 25.73 5.20
C ILE A 258 14.95 25.56 6.01
N GLU A 259 14.91 25.92 7.29
CA GLU A 259 16.04 25.79 8.22
C GLU A 259 16.11 24.40 8.86
N ARG A 260 16.31 23.38 8.02
CA ARG A 260 16.43 21.97 8.44
C ARG A 260 17.57 21.29 7.69
N GLU A 261 18.21 20.34 8.34
CA GLU A 261 19.19 19.46 7.70
C GLU A 261 18.48 18.43 6.83
N PRO A 262 18.89 18.24 5.56
CA PRO A 262 18.34 17.19 4.71
C PRO A 262 18.63 15.80 5.27
N VAL A 263 17.66 14.90 5.11
CA VAL A 263 17.75 13.52 5.58
C VAL A 263 17.34 12.59 4.44
N ALA A 264 18.13 11.57 4.17
CA ALA A 264 17.81 10.52 3.22
C ALA A 264 17.43 9.20 3.92
N TYR A 265 16.44 8.51 3.35
CA TYR A 265 16.04 7.16 3.77
C TYR A 265 16.50 6.15 2.74
N VAL A 266 17.56 5.40 3.07
CA VAL A 266 18.05 4.31 2.22
C VAL A 266 17.19 3.07 2.48
N LYS A 267 16.59 2.52 1.42
CA LYS A 267 15.65 1.40 1.50
C LYS A 267 15.99 0.37 0.44
N ASN A 268 15.73 -0.90 0.72
CA ASN A 268 15.71 -1.91 -0.34
C ASN A 268 14.50 -1.67 -1.25
N ASN A 269 14.73 -1.62 -2.56
CA ASN A 269 13.69 -1.34 -3.56
C ASN A 269 12.57 -2.40 -3.58
N ARG A 270 12.88 -3.64 -3.17
CA ARG A 270 11.92 -4.76 -3.02
C ARG A 270 11.64 -5.15 -1.56
N GLY A 271 12.17 -4.39 -0.59
CA GLY A 271 12.02 -4.70 0.83
C GLY A 271 10.59 -4.50 1.35
N THR A 272 10.21 -5.37 2.29
CA THR A 272 8.91 -5.38 2.96
C THR A 272 9.06 -5.08 4.44
N TYR A 273 7.96 -4.78 5.13
CA TYR A 273 7.88 -4.62 6.60
C TYR A 273 8.85 -3.60 7.22
N GLY A 274 9.37 -2.64 6.43
CA GLY A 274 10.32 -1.64 6.97
C GLY A 274 11.70 -2.18 7.33
N LEU A 275 12.01 -3.43 6.98
CA LEU A 275 13.31 -4.02 7.25
C LEU A 275 14.40 -3.38 6.40
N GLY A 276 15.58 -3.13 7.01
CA GLY A 276 16.73 -2.57 6.32
C GLY A 276 16.60 -1.09 5.94
N ILE A 277 15.62 -0.35 6.51
CA ILE A 277 15.55 1.12 6.32
C ILE A 277 16.63 1.79 7.19
N MET A 278 17.44 2.63 6.55
CA MET A 278 18.43 3.44 7.22
C MET A 278 18.17 4.92 6.98
N THR A 279 18.26 5.72 8.03
CA THR A 279 18.22 7.17 7.96
C THR A 279 19.63 7.71 7.98
N VAL A 280 19.99 8.54 7.01
CA VAL A 280 21.35 9.09 6.88
C VAL A 280 21.29 10.60 6.58
N THR A 281 22.25 11.33 7.13
CA THR A 281 22.51 12.76 6.86
C THR A 281 23.84 12.98 6.13
N SER A 282 24.60 11.93 5.90
CA SER A 282 25.80 11.93 5.06
C SER A 282 26.08 10.55 4.47
N GLY A 283 26.76 10.48 3.34
CA GLY A 283 27.22 9.24 2.73
C GLY A 283 28.22 8.49 3.60
N GLU A 284 29.04 9.18 4.41
CA GLU A 284 30.01 8.57 5.33
C GLU A 284 29.35 7.55 6.26
N GLN A 285 28.11 7.77 6.69
CA GLN A 285 27.36 6.85 7.55
C GLN A 285 27.14 5.48 6.90
N LEU A 286 27.15 5.39 5.56
CA LEU A 286 27.03 4.13 4.82
C LEU A 286 28.35 3.36 4.73
N LEU A 287 29.50 4.04 4.85
CA LEU A 287 30.81 3.39 4.84
C LEU A 287 31.06 2.59 6.13
N ASN A 288 30.49 3.06 7.24
CA ASN A 288 30.71 2.54 8.59
C ASN A 288 29.55 1.65 9.10
N LEU A 289 28.86 0.94 8.21
CA LEU A 289 27.76 0.07 8.59
C LEU A 289 28.25 -1.17 9.37
N SER A 290 27.52 -1.51 10.43
CA SER A 290 27.75 -2.78 11.12
C SER A 290 27.21 -3.96 10.28
N ASN A 291 27.79 -5.16 10.46
CA ASN A 291 27.37 -6.39 9.78
C ASN A 291 25.85 -6.68 9.93
N ARG A 292 25.23 -6.24 11.03
CA ARG A 292 23.79 -6.38 11.26
C ARG A 292 22.95 -5.46 10.38
N LYS A 293 23.49 -4.30 10.00
CA LYS A 293 22.79 -3.33 9.13
C LYS A 293 23.02 -3.57 7.64
N MET A 294 23.97 -4.43 7.30
CA MET A 294 24.30 -4.79 5.91
C MET A 294 23.47 -5.97 5.38
N LYS A 295 22.89 -6.76 6.28
CA LYS A 295 21.95 -7.84 5.99
C LYS A 295 20.52 -7.33 6.02
#